data_828ac624df928e105ec04f45c18b65fd
#
_entry.id   828ac624df928e105ec04f45c18b65fd
#
_cell.length_a   1.000
_cell.length_b   1.000
_cell.length_c   1.000
_cell.angle_alpha   90.00
_cell.angle_beta   90.00
_cell.angle_gamma   90.00
#
_symmetry.space_group_name_H-M   'P 1'
#
loop_
_entity.id
_entity.type
_entity.pdbx_description
1 polymer ?
#
loop_
_entity_poly.entity_id
_entity_poly.type
_entity_poly.pdbx_seq_one_letter_code
_entity_poly.pdbx_strand_id
1 'polypeptide(L)'
;MFYYFISIYNALEGRCGIIFLSTEYIKRRMSIGLEYDKKGYDEMFSRIGRRFIDLTPATSHEVTAVCLANGLNAEAAISKVLADARTVVSKAANPWDKKQVRDYYDMRRVRKSVHKSKKLAEIKK
;
A
#
# COMPACT_ATOMS: atom_id res chain seq x y z
N MET A 1 -6.45 14.91 18.15
CA MET A 1 -5.94 13.65 17.60
C MET A 1 -4.51 13.79 17.04
N PHE A 2 -4.15 14.89 16.36
CA PHE A 2 -2.80 15.07 15.78
C PHE A 2 -1.71 15.58 16.72
N TYR A 3 -2.05 16.02 17.94
CA TYR A 3 -1.08 16.59 18.87
C TYR A 3 0.13 15.69 19.16
N TYR A 4 -0.09 14.39 19.28
CA TYR A 4 1.01 13.43 19.48
C TYR A 4 1.98 13.40 18.30
N PHE A 5 1.45 13.43 17.07
CA PHE A 5 2.30 13.47 15.87
C PHE A 5 3.10 14.76 15.78
N ILE A 6 2.46 15.89 16.09
CA ILE A 6 3.11 17.19 16.10
C ILE A 6 4.22 17.21 17.16
N SER A 7 3.96 16.69 18.36
CA SER A 7 4.96 16.59 19.43
C SER A 7 6.14 15.69 19.04
N ILE A 8 5.86 14.53 18.44
CA ILE A 8 6.90 13.61 17.95
C ILE A 8 7.71 14.29 16.84
N TYR A 9 7.05 14.94 15.87
CA TYR A 9 7.73 15.65 14.80
C TYR A 9 8.67 16.71 15.37
N ASN A 10 8.18 17.58 16.25
CA ASN A 10 8.98 18.64 16.85
C ASN A 10 10.18 18.10 17.65
N ALA A 11 10.03 16.97 18.34
CA ALA A 11 11.12 16.33 19.08
C ALA A 11 12.20 15.71 18.17
N LEU A 12 11.83 15.33 16.94
CA LEU A 12 12.70 14.65 15.99
C LEU A 12 13.17 15.55 14.86
N GLU A 13 12.67 16.78 14.78
CA GLU A 13 13.03 17.75 13.74
C GLU A 13 14.55 17.97 13.69
N GLY A 14 15.12 17.85 12.49
CA GLY A 14 16.56 17.96 12.25
C GLY A 14 17.40 16.75 12.68
N ARG A 15 16.79 15.73 13.32
CA ARG A 15 17.48 14.50 13.77
C ARG A 15 17.19 13.29 12.90
N CYS A 16 15.97 13.17 12.38
CA CYS A 16 15.60 12.06 11.50
C CYS A 16 14.48 12.46 10.54
N GLY A 17 14.37 11.73 9.42
CA GLY A 17 13.24 11.82 8.52
C GLY A 17 12.07 10.97 9.03
N ILE A 18 10.84 11.47 8.88
CA ILE A 18 9.63 10.76 9.26
C ILE A 18 8.83 10.43 8.01
N ILE A 19 8.47 9.16 7.82
CA ILE A 19 7.61 8.70 6.73
C ILE A 19 6.31 8.18 7.31
N PHE A 20 5.19 8.77 6.91
CA PHE A 20 3.86 8.31 7.28
C PHE A 20 3.30 7.41 6.18
N LEU A 21 2.98 6.17 6.55
CA LEU A 21 2.29 5.23 5.67
C LEU A 21 0.83 5.13 6.08
N SER A 22 -0.06 5.35 5.14
CA SER A 22 -1.50 5.29 5.40
C SER A 22 -2.28 4.90 4.15
N THR A 23 -3.58 4.71 4.30
CA THR A 23 -4.51 4.51 3.19
C THR A 23 -4.99 5.85 2.63
N GLU A 24 -5.66 5.83 1.47
CA GLU A 24 -6.30 7.02 0.88
C GLU A 24 -7.28 7.73 1.84
N TYR A 25 -7.75 7.02 2.87
CA TYR A 25 -8.65 7.58 3.87
C TYR A 25 -8.04 8.78 4.60
N ILE A 26 -6.73 8.75 4.92
CA ILE A 26 -6.08 9.88 5.60
C ILE A 26 -6.05 11.12 4.70
N LYS A 27 -5.79 10.95 3.41
CA LYS A 27 -5.79 12.02 2.42
C LYS A 27 -7.16 12.72 2.37
N ARG A 28 -8.23 11.92 2.29
CA ARG A 28 -9.60 12.43 2.32
C ARG A 28 -9.94 13.13 3.64
N ARG A 29 -9.54 12.56 4.78
CA ARG A 29 -9.75 13.16 6.11
C ARG A 29 -9.01 14.48 6.26
N MET A 30 -7.78 14.57 5.73
CA MET A 30 -7.01 15.82 5.72
C MET A 30 -7.68 16.90 4.87
N SER A 31 -8.12 16.56 3.65
CA SER A 31 -8.82 17.50 2.78
C SER A 31 -10.08 18.06 3.44
N ILE A 32 -10.92 17.20 4.01
CA ILE A 32 -12.14 17.62 4.75
C ILE A 32 -11.78 18.47 5.97
N GLY A 33 -10.73 18.09 6.70
CA GLY A 33 -10.30 18.84 7.88
C GLY A 33 -9.80 20.25 7.57
N LEU A 34 -9.08 20.41 6.44
CA LEU A 34 -8.60 21.68 5.94
C LEU A 34 -9.75 22.55 5.38
N GLU A 35 -10.67 21.94 4.62
CA GLU A 35 -11.85 22.61 4.07
C GLU A 35 -12.72 23.25 5.16
N TYR A 36 -12.90 22.56 6.29
CA TYR A 36 -13.69 23.05 7.43
C TYR A 36 -12.84 23.74 8.51
N ASP A 37 -11.61 24.13 8.22
CA ASP A 37 -10.68 24.81 9.13
C ASP A 37 -10.59 24.14 10.53
N LYS A 38 -10.58 22.81 10.55
CA LYS A 38 -10.52 22.06 11.81
C LYS A 38 -9.15 22.19 12.46
N LYS A 39 -9.16 22.57 13.73
CA LYS A 39 -7.93 22.78 14.54
C LYS A 39 -6.94 21.62 14.43
N GLY A 40 -5.69 21.94 14.11
CA GLY A 40 -4.56 21.02 14.02
C GLY A 40 -4.38 20.32 12.66
N TYR A 41 -5.31 20.50 11.72
CA TYR A 41 -5.19 19.91 10.38
C TYR A 41 -4.18 20.66 9.52
N ASP A 42 -4.19 21.99 9.52
CA ASP A 42 -3.21 22.78 8.76
C ASP A 42 -1.79 22.58 9.32
N GLU A 43 -1.64 22.56 10.64
CA GLU A 43 -0.36 22.29 11.26
C GLU A 43 0.17 20.90 10.89
N MET A 44 -0.65 19.86 10.99
CA MET A 44 -0.26 18.51 10.58
C MET A 44 0.08 18.45 9.09
N PHE A 45 -0.71 19.09 8.23
CA PHE A 45 -0.48 19.12 6.79
C PHE A 45 0.83 19.83 6.45
N SER A 46 1.16 20.92 7.17
CA SER A 46 2.43 21.62 7.04
C SER A 46 3.62 20.71 7.41
N ARG A 47 3.52 19.96 8.54
CA ARG A 47 4.58 19.06 9.03
C ARG A 47 4.86 17.89 8.09
N ILE A 48 3.85 17.35 7.40
CA ILE A 48 4.05 16.32 6.37
C ILE A 48 4.48 16.89 5.00
N GLY A 49 4.83 18.17 4.93
CA GLY A 49 5.32 18.83 3.72
C GLY A 49 4.26 19.10 2.67
N ARG A 50 2.99 19.17 3.06
CA ARG A 50 1.83 19.45 2.17
C ARG A 50 1.75 18.52 0.96
N ARG A 51 2.31 17.31 1.05
CA ARG A 51 2.41 16.37 -0.07
C ARG A 51 1.96 14.97 0.35
N PHE A 52 1.19 14.35 -0.53
CA PHE A 52 0.90 12.92 -0.49
C PHE A 52 1.52 12.25 -1.71
N ILE A 53 2.19 11.14 -1.48
CA ILE A 53 2.74 10.30 -2.54
C ILE A 53 1.85 9.07 -2.63
N ASP A 54 1.11 8.97 -3.73
CA ASP A 54 0.24 7.82 -3.97
C ASP A 54 1.09 6.63 -4.42
N LEU A 55 0.96 5.50 -3.72
CA LEU A 55 1.61 4.25 -4.12
C LEU A 55 0.72 3.56 -5.15
N THR A 56 1.29 3.23 -6.29
CA THR A 56 0.61 2.43 -7.31
C THR A 56 0.43 1.00 -6.83
N PRO A 57 -0.69 0.34 -7.18
CA PRO A 57 -0.86 -1.09 -6.93
C PRO A 57 0.24 -1.90 -7.63
N ALA A 58 0.66 -2.99 -7.00
CA ALA A 58 1.67 -3.86 -7.57
C ALA A 58 1.22 -4.47 -8.90
N THR A 59 2.12 -4.49 -9.88
CA THR A 59 1.93 -5.08 -11.20
C THR A 59 2.35 -6.55 -11.23
N SER A 60 1.95 -7.29 -12.27
CA SER A 60 2.40 -8.68 -12.47
C SER A 60 3.92 -8.80 -12.56
N HIS A 61 4.56 -7.82 -13.20
CA HIS A 61 6.01 -7.78 -13.34
C HIS A 61 6.73 -7.65 -11.98
N GLU A 62 6.24 -6.77 -11.11
CA GLU A 62 6.78 -6.60 -9.76
C GLU A 62 6.58 -7.85 -8.89
N VAL A 63 5.42 -8.51 -9.00
CA VAL A 63 5.17 -9.79 -8.31
C VAL A 63 6.12 -10.87 -8.82
N THR A 64 6.35 -10.96 -10.13
CA THR A 64 7.33 -11.87 -10.72
C THR A 64 8.74 -11.59 -10.19
N ALA A 65 9.15 -10.33 -10.15
CA ALA A 65 10.45 -9.94 -9.59
C ALA A 65 10.59 -10.36 -8.12
N VAL A 66 9.54 -10.20 -7.31
CA VAL A 66 9.52 -10.68 -5.91
C VAL A 66 9.64 -12.20 -5.84
N CYS A 67 8.97 -12.95 -6.72
CA CYS A 67 9.10 -14.42 -6.77
C CYS A 67 10.54 -14.84 -7.08
N LEU A 68 11.15 -14.26 -8.11
CA LEU A 68 12.53 -14.54 -8.51
C LEU A 68 13.54 -14.19 -7.40
N ALA A 69 13.42 -13.01 -6.80
CA ALA A 69 14.26 -12.58 -5.68
C ALA A 69 14.16 -13.51 -4.46
N ASN A 70 13.05 -14.24 -4.33
CA ASN A 70 12.84 -15.25 -3.30
C ASN A 70 13.24 -16.68 -3.72
N GLY A 71 13.84 -16.85 -4.90
CA GLY A 71 14.32 -18.14 -5.40
C GLY A 71 13.23 -19.02 -6.01
N LEU A 72 12.05 -18.49 -6.33
CA LEU A 72 11.03 -19.19 -7.13
C LEU A 72 11.31 -18.95 -8.62
N ASN A 73 12.00 -19.90 -9.27
CA ASN A 73 12.36 -19.79 -10.68
C ASN A 73 11.44 -20.59 -11.61
N ALA A 74 10.63 -21.52 -11.05
CA ALA A 74 9.71 -22.31 -11.84
C ALA A 74 8.51 -21.47 -12.31
N GLU A 75 8.29 -21.37 -13.61
CA GLU A 75 7.21 -20.59 -14.22
C GLU A 75 5.83 -20.99 -13.68
N ALA A 76 5.59 -22.30 -13.54
CA ALA A 76 4.35 -22.82 -12.96
C ALA A 76 4.10 -22.34 -11.52
N ALA A 77 5.17 -22.19 -10.71
CA ALA A 77 5.05 -21.70 -9.34
C ALA A 77 4.76 -20.19 -9.33
N ILE A 78 5.40 -19.43 -10.23
CA ILE A 78 5.16 -17.98 -10.38
C ILE A 78 3.74 -17.72 -10.85
N SER A 79 3.27 -18.44 -11.88
CA SER A 79 1.89 -18.34 -12.38
C SER A 79 0.85 -18.64 -11.31
N LYS A 80 1.11 -19.60 -10.44
CA LYS A 80 0.26 -19.92 -9.29
C LYS A 80 0.22 -18.77 -8.29
N VAL A 81 1.37 -18.16 -7.96
CA VAL A 81 1.43 -17.00 -7.05
C VAL A 81 0.65 -15.82 -7.64
N LEU A 82 0.80 -15.56 -8.94
CA LEU A 82 0.05 -14.51 -9.65
C LEU A 82 -1.47 -14.76 -9.58
N ALA A 83 -1.92 -15.99 -9.83
CA ALA A 83 -3.33 -16.35 -9.77
C ALA A 83 -3.89 -16.20 -8.34
N ASP A 84 -3.17 -16.70 -7.33
CA ASP A 84 -3.57 -16.65 -5.92
C ASP A 84 -3.64 -15.21 -5.37
N ALA A 85 -2.77 -14.32 -5.85
CA ALA A 85 -2.64 -12.96 -5.35
C ALA A 85 -3.49 -11.92 -6.10
N ARG A 86 -3.99 -12.29 -7.29
CA ARG A 86 -4.81 -11.40 -8.11
C ARG A 86 -6.10 -11.03 -7.39
N THR A 87 -6.37 -9.75 -7.33
CA THR A 87 -7.58 -9.22 -6.70
C THR A 87 -8.25 -8.25 -7.67
N VAL A 88 -9.52 -8.51 -7.97
CA VAL A 88 -10.34 -7.66 -8.83
C VAL A 88 -11.28 -6.86 -7.94
N VAL A 89 -11.16 -5.54 -7.93
CA VAL A 89 -12.08 -4.66 -7.22
C VAL A 89 -12.83 -3.81 -8.24
N SER A 90 -14.13 -4.01 -8.30
CA SER A 90 -15.02 -3.10 -9.01
C SER A 90 -15.46 -2.00 -8.05
N LYS A 91 -14.88 -0.81 -8.15
CA LYS A 91 -15.40 0.38 -7.48
C LYS A 91 -16.40 1.06 -8.41
N ALA A 92 -17.67 1.01 -8.08
CA ALA A 92 -18.64 1.97 -8.56
C ALA A 92 -18.59 3.17 -7.61
N ALA A 93 -18.08 4.31 -8.06
CA ALA A 93 -18.07 5.54 -7.25
C ALA A 93 -19.49 6.10 -7.10
N ASN A 94 -20.31 5.95 -8.14
CA ASN A 94 -21.73 6.29 -8.16
C ASN A 94 -22.48 5.29 -9.05
N PRO A 95 -23.81 5.12 -8.87
CA PRO A 95 -24.63 4.24 -9.73
C PRO A 95 -24.57 4.57 -11.23
N TRP A 96 -24.18 5.82 -11.55
CA TRP A 96 -24.11 6.38 -12.91
C TRP A 96 -22.71 6.34 -13.52
N ASP A 97 -21.66 6.04 -12.72
CA ASP A 97 -20.30 5.95 -13.22
C ASP A 97 -20.01 4.57 -13.81
N LYS A 98 -19.31 4.56 -14.94
CA LYS A 98 -18.77 3.32 -15.51
C LYS A 98 -17.91 2.62 -14.45
N LYS A 99 -18.25 1.37 -14.12
CA LYS A 99 -17.48 0.52 -13.20
C LYS A 99 -16.01 0.51 -13.62
N GLN A 100 -15.16 1.19 -12.89
CA GLN A 100 -13.72 1.03 -13.05
C GLN A 100 -13.29 -0.28 -12.38
N VAL A 101 -13.05 -1.28 -13.20
CA VAL A 101 -12.45 -2.54 -12.75
C VAL A 101 -10.94 -2.29 -12.63
N ARG A 102 -10.42 -2.36 -11.42
CA ARG A 102 -8.97 -2.30 -11.18
C ARG A 102 -8.48 -3.70 -10.80
N ASP A 103 -7.61 -4.24 -11.62
CA ASP A 103 -6.84 -5.44 -11.31
C ASP A 103 -5.58 -5.01 -10.53
N TYR A 104 -5.38 -5.62 -9.38
CA TYR A 104 -4.14 -5.42 -8.62
C TYR A 104 -3.76 -6.70 -7.88
N TYR A 105 -2.50 -6.76 -7.42
CA TYR A 105 -1.99 -7.88 -6.67
C TYR A 105 -1.89 -7.54 -5.17
N ASP A 106 -2.50 -8.40 -4.34
CA ASP A 106 -2.39 -8.28 -2.87
C ASP A 106 -1.03 -8.83 -2.41
N MET A 107 -0.12 -7.93 -2.03
CA MET A 107 1.24 -8.28 -1.61
C MET A 107 1.28 -9.18 -0.36
N ARG A 108 0.25 -9.18 0.49
CA ARG A 108 0.15 -10.12 1.61
C ARG A 108 -0.10 -11.55 1.11
N ARG A 109 -0.95 -11.68 0.07
CA ARG A 109 -1.19 -12.97 -0.59
C ARG A 109 0.05 -13.43 -1.34
N VAL A 110 0.73 -12.53 -2.07
CA VAL A 110 2.02 -12.84 -2.71
C VAL A 110 2.98 -13.43 -1.71
N ARG A 111 3.24 -12.76 -0.58
CA ARG A 111 4.14 -13.24 0.46
C ARG A 111 3.76 -14.63 1.00
N LYS A 112 2.48 -14.84 1.29
CA LYS A 112 1.97 -16.14 1.79
C LYS A 112 2.13 -17.25 0.75
N SER A 113 1.82 -16.99 -0.51
CA SER A 113 1.91 -17.97 -1.59
C SER A 113 3.36 -18.33 -1.91
N VAL A 114 4.28 -17.35 -1.93
CA VAL A 114 5.73 -17.58 -2.06
C VAL A 114 6.25 -18.45 -0.93
N HIS A 115 5.92 -18.13 0.32
CA HIS A 115 6.35 -18.93 1.48
C HIS A 115 5.83 -20.37 1.43
N LYS A 116 4.56 -20.55 1.05
CA LYS A 116 3.95 -21.88 0.87
C LYS A 116 4.66 -22.68 -0.22
N SER A 117 4.97 -22.05 -1.36
CA SER A 117 5.65 -22.69 -2.49
C SER A 117 7.07 -23.14 -2.11
N LYS A 118 7.81 -22.34 -1.34
CA LYS A 118 9.13 -22.71 -0.80
C LYS A 118 9.07 -23.94 0.10
N LYS A 119 8.17 -23.93 1.08
CA LYS A 119 7.99 -25.08 2.00
C LYS A 119 7.65 -26.37 1.25
N LEU A 120 6.78 -26.29 0.23
CA LEU A 120 6.44 -27.45 -0.59
C LEU A 120 7.62 -27.97 -1.41
N ALA A 121 8.52 -27.10 -1.85
CA ALA A 121 9.73 -27.49 -2.56
C ALA A 121 10.78 -28.16 -1.64
N GLU A 122 10.85 -27.75 -0.37
CA GLU A 122 11.71 -28.37 0.66
C GLU A 122 11.25 -29.78 1.05
N ILE A 123 9.94 -30.00 1.14
CA ILE A 123 9.36 -31.33 1.52
C ILE A 123 9.53 -32.37 0.40
N LYS A 124 9.69 -31.91 -0.86
CA LYS A 124 9.84 -32.81 -2.02
C LYS A 124 11.30 -33.21 -2.30
N LYS A 125 12.25 -32.68 -1.56
CA LYS A 125 13.66 -33.08 -1.56
C LYS A 125 13.92 -34.16 -0.51
#